data_03cd5b0807a5d402322675fbc75d5784
#
_entry.id   03cd5b0807a5d402322675fbc75d5784
#
_cell.length_a   1.000
_cell.length_b   1.000
_cell.length_c   1.000
_cell.angle_alpha   90.00
_cell.angle_beta   90.00
_cell.angle_gamma   90.00
#
_symmetry.space_group_name_H-M   'P 1'
#
loop_
_entity.id
_entity.type
_entity.pdbx_description
1 polymer ?
#
loop_
_entity_poly.entity_id
_entity_poly.type
_entity_poly.pdbx_seq_one_letter_code
_entity_poly.pdbx_strand_id
1 'polypeptide(L)'
;MGRFVSRVLGSTEVVWKQVFAKDGKSYRAPVLVLYKGRTQASCGGVAQSAMGPFYCPSDQKVYLDTSFFEQIATRFRGCDVGSKACQFAEAYVIAHEVGHHVQNLLGILPKAQQAQRAADSKAGANHIQVQVEL
;
A
#
# COMPACT_ATOMS: atom_id res chain seq x y z
N MET A 1 -10.14 13.50 6.96
CA MET A 1 -9.56 12.27 6.34
C MET A 1 -8.39 12.60 5.43
N GLY A 2 -8.57 13.47 4.42
CA GLY A 2 -7.50 13.78 3.47
C GLY A 2 -6.24 14.38 4.11
N ARG A 3 -6.37 15.23 5.10
CA ARG A 3 -5.25 15.83 5.84
C ARG A 3 -4.43 14.79 6.59
N PHE A 4 -5.10 13.89 7.28
CA PHE A 4 -4.45 12.82 8.03
C PHE A 4 -3.66 11.92 7.09
N VAL A 5 -4.27 11.48 5.99
CA VAL A 5 -3.63 10.61 5.00
C VAL A 5 -2.41 11.31 4.39
N SER A 6 -2.54 12.59 4.02
CA SER A 6 -1.43 13.36 3.47
C SER A 6 -0.28 13.49 4.45
N ARG A 7 -0.55 13.69 5.74
CA ARG A 7 0.48 13.78 6.78
C ARG A 7 1.23 12.45 6.95
N VAL A 8 0.49 11.35 6.98
CA VAL A 8 1.10 10.02 7.09
C VAL A 8 1.98 9.75 5.88
N LEU A 9 1.47 10.00 4.68
CA LEU A 9 2.22 9.81 3.44
C LEU A 9 3.48 10.67 3.43
N GLY A 10 3.37 11.93 3.83
CA GLY A 10 4.51 12.85 3.94
C GLY A 10 5.55 12.36 4.93
N SER A 11 5.14 11.80 6.07
CA SER A 11 6.07 11.22 7.06
C SER A 11 6.84 10.05 6.46
N THR A 12 6.18 9.17 5.70
CA THR A 12 6.86 8.06 5.04
C THR A 12 7.84 8.56 3.99
N GLU A 13 7.49 9.62 3.29
CA GLU A 13 8.36 10.24 2.28
C GLU A 13 9.66 10.75 2.90
N VAL A 14 9.58 11.46 4.03
CA VAL A 14 10.76 11.96 4.74
C VAL A 14 11.69 10.81 5.13
N VAL A 15 11.15 9.75 5.71
CA VAL A 15 11.93 8.58 6.15
C VAL A 15 12.60 7.89 4.96
N TRP A 16 11.84 7.62 3.90
CA TRP A 16 12.37 6.89 2.75
C TRP A 16 13.36 7.69 1.93
N LYS A 17 13.19 9.02 1.85
CA LYS A 17 14.20 9.90 1.25
C LYS A 17 15.54 9.77 1.96
N GLN A 18 15.54 9.74 3.29
CA GLN A 18 16.76 9.57 4.08
C GLN A 18 17.39 8.21 3.87
N VAL A 19 16.58 7.15 3.86
CA VAL A 19 17.07 5.77 3.66
C VAL A 19 17.69 5.62 2.27
N PHE A 20 17.03 6.12 1.22
CA PHE A 20 17.54 6.03 -0.14
C PHE A 20 18.81 6.86 -0.32
N ALA A 21 18.87 8.04 0.30
CA ALA A 21 20.05 8.90 0.21
C ALA A 21 21.29 8.25 0.80
N LYS A 22 21.15 7.48 1.88
CA LYS A 22 22.26 6.72 2.47
C LYS A 22 22.86 5.70 1.50
N ASP A 23 22.05 5.17 0.59
CA ASP A 23 22.48 4.21 -0.43
C ASP A 23 22.85 4.90 -1.75
N GLY A 24 22.92 6.23 -1.77
CA GLY A 24 23.22 6.99 -2.99
C GLY A 24 22.10 6.97 -4.03
N LYS A 25 20.86 6.71 -3.60
CA LYS A 25 19.70 6.62 -4.48
C LYS A 25 18.70 7.75 -4.22
N SER A 26 17.90 8.05 -5.23
CA SER A 26 16.82 9.02 -5.12
C SER A 26 15.49 8.31 -4.86
N TYR A 27 14.72 8.79 -3.90
CA TYR A 27 13.40 8.25 -3.62
C TYR A 27 12.34 9.03 -4.40
N ARG A 28 11.48 8.31 -5.10
CA ARG A 28 10.32 8.86 -5.78
C ARG A 28 9.06 8.47 -5.02
N ALA A 29 8.38 9.46 -4.43
CA ALA A 29 7.16 9.20 -3.67
C ALA A 29 6.04 8.68 -4.56
N PRO A 30 5.18 7.78 -4.02
CA PRO A 30 4.01 7.32 -4.77
C PRO A 30 2.94 8.41 -4.84
N VAL A 31 2.07 8.31 -5.83
CA VAL A 31 0.88 9.15 -5.91
C VAL A 31 -0.25 8.44 -5.15
N LEU A 32 -0.96 9.18 -4.32
CA LEU A 32 -2.09 8.67 -3.57
C LEU A 32 -3.39 9.01 -4.29
N VAL A 33 -4.21 7.99 -4.55
CA VAL A 33 -5.55 8.16 -5.11
C VAL A 33 -6.57 7.85 -4.03
N LEU A 34 -7.30 8.86 -3.59
CA LEU A 34 -8.42 8.70 -2.67
C LEU A 34 -9.69 8.56 -3.50
N TYR A 35 -10.48 7.54 -3.21
CA TYR A 35 -11.74 7.32 -3.91
C TYR A 35 -12.79 6.79 -2.95
N LYS A 36 -14.03 6.75 -3.39
CA LYS A 36 -15.14 6.19 -2.64
C LYS A 36 -15.93 5.25 -3.55
N GLY A 37 -15.94 3.96 -3.17
CA GLY A 37 -16.67 2.94 -3.90
C GLY A 37 -15.90 2.31 -5.04
N ARG A 38 -15.65 3.05 -6.11
CA ARG A 38 -14.99 2.54 -7.31
C ARG A 38 -14.11 3.60 -7.94
N THR A 39 -13.01 3.16 -8.55
CA THR A 39 -12.14 3.99 -9.38
C THR A 39 -11.45 3.13 -10.42
N GLN A 40 -10.93 3.74 -11.48
CA GLN A 40 -10.18 3.02 -12.50
C GLN A 40 -8.70 2.97 -12.12
N ALA A 41 -8.09 1.79 -12.27
CA ALA A 41 -6.67 1.59 -11.98
C ALA A 41 -5.98 0.91 -13.17
N SER A 42 -4.72 1.31 -13.42
CA SER A 42 -3.93 0.76 -14.54
C SER A 42 -3.55 -0.70 -14.34
N CYS A 43 -3.72 -1.22 -13.13
CA CYS A 43 -3.34 -2.60 -12.76
C CYS A 43 -4.32 -3.68 -13.22
N GLY A 44 -5.17 -3.39 -14.16
CA GLY A 44 -6.03 -4.42 -14.74
C GLY A 44 -7.46 -4.33 -14.31
N GLY A 45 -8.04 -3.15 -14.30
CA GLY A 45 -9.47 -3.02 -14.14
C GLY A 45 -9.89 -1.90 -13.23
N VAL A 46 -11.06 -2.07 -12.64
CA VAL A 46 -11.69 -1.09 -11.76
C VAL A 46 -11.41 -1.47 -10.32
N ALA A 47 -10.81 -0.56 -9.56
CA ALA A 47 -10.64 -0.73 -8.12
C ALA A 47 -11.98 -0.53 -7.42
N GLN A 48 -12.28 -1.39 -6.46
CA GLN A 48 -13.53 -1.37 -5.70
C GLN A 48 -13.24 -1.39 -4.21
N SER A 49 -14.16 -0.83 -3.42
CA SER A 49 -14.06 -0.82 -1.96
C SER A 49 -13.81 -2.20 -1.36
N ALA A 50 -14.43 -3.24 -1.92
CA ALA A 50 -14.31 -4.61 -1.43
C ALA A 50 -12.88 -5.15 -1.50
N MET A 51 -12.04 -4.56 -2.35
CA MET A 51 -10.63 -4.96 -2.51
C MET A 51 -9.74 -4.42 -1.41
N GLY A 52 -10.19 -3.41 -0.65
CA GLY A 52 -9.39 -2.72 0.33
C GLY A 52 -8.31 -1.82 -0.31
N PRO A 53 -7.43 -1.26 0.50
CA PRO A 53 -6.31 -0.48 -0.01
C PRO A 53 -5.34 -1.37 -0.80
N PHE A 54 -4.77 -0.82 -1.86
CA PHE A 54 -3.76 -1.57 -2.62
C PHE A 54 -2.79 -0.62 -3.33
N TYR A 55 -1.64 -1.16 -3.67
CA TYR A 55 -0.63 -0.48 -4.45
C TYR A 55 -0.58 -1.03 -5.87
N CYS A 56 -0.53 -0.15 -6.86
CA CYS A 56 -0.39 -0.54 -8.26
C CYS A 56 1.04 -0.28 -8.75
N PRO A 57 1.86 -1.34 -8.95
CA PRO A 57 3.26 -1.15 -9.38
C PRO A 57 3.40 -0.48 -10.74
N SER A 58 2.48 -0.74 -11.68
CA SER A 58 2.60 -0.25 -13.04
C SER A 58 2.45 1.27 -13.16
N ASP A 59 1.62 1.90 -12.30
CA ASP A 59 1.45 3.35 -12.30
C ASP A 59 2.03 4.03 -11.06
N GLN A 60 2.60 3.26 -10.14
CA GLN A 60 3.22 3.73 -8.89
C GLN A 60 2.25 4.55 -8.04
N LYS A 61 1.02 4.10 -7.95
CA LYS A 61 -0.04 4.76 -7.18
C LYS A 61 -0.56 3.87 -6.07
N VAL A 62 -0.85 4.47 -4.92
CA VAL A 62 -1.56 3.84 -3.82
C VAL A 62 -3.04 4.21 -3.94
N TYR A 63 -3.90 3.22 -4.00
CA TYR A 63 -5.35 3.40 -4.09
C TYR A 63 -5.98 3.13 -2.73
N LEU A 64 -6.68 4.12 -2.20
CA LEU A 64 -7.24 4.07 -0.87
C LEU A 64 -8.70 4.51 -0.90
N ASP A 65 -9.60 3.59 -0.55
CA ASP A 65 -11.02 3.91 -0.38
C ASP A 65 -11.22 4.54 0.99
N THR A 66 -11.78 5.73 1.01
CA THR A 66 -12.01 6.47 2.26
C THR A 66 -13.01 5.76 3.18
N SER A 67 -13.94 4.98 2.64
CA SER A 67 -14.90 4.22 3.46
C SER A 67 -14.25 3.04 4.19
N PHE A 68 -13.09 2.58 3.74
CA PHE A 68 -12.37 1.49 4.40
C PHE A 68 -12.00 1.85 5.84
N PHE A 69 -11.62 3.08 6.10
CA PHE A 69 -11.26 3.53 7.45
C PHE A 69 -12.46 3.51 8.39
N GLU A 70 -13.64 3.84 7.89
CA GLU A 70 -14.88 3.69 8.67
C GLU A 70 -15.14 2.22 9.00
N GLN A 71 -14.87 1.32 8.07
CA GLN A 71 -15.06 -0.12 8.26
C GLN A 71 -14.13 -0.69 9.33
N ILE A 72 -12.92 -0.17 9.48
CA ILE A 72 -12.00 -0.61 10.53
C ILE A 72 -12.64 -0.43 11.90
N ALA A 73 -13.27 0.72 12.15
CA ALA A 73 -13.88 1.01 13.43
C ALA A 73 -15.20 0.29 13.63
N THR A 74 -16.07 0.28 12.61
CA THR A 74 -17.45 -0.17 12.73
C THR A 74 -17.63 -1.66 12.49
N ARG A 75 -17.02 -2.17 11.42
CA ARG A 75 -17.22 -3.56 10.98
C ARG A 75 -16.29 -4.54 11.70
N PHE A 76 -15.05 -4.15 11.90
CA PHE A 76 -14.04 -5.02 12.53
C PHE A 76 -13.93 -4.79 14.03
N ARG A 77 -14.58 -3.75 14.55
CA ARG A 77 -14.57 -3.39 15.98
C ARG A 77 -13.15 -3.34 16.57
N GLY A 78 -12.17 -2.97 15.74
CA GLY A 78 -10.78 -2.93 16.18
C GLY A 78 -10.43 -1.68 16.98
N CYS A 79 -11.26 -0.63 16.91
CA CYS A 79 -10.99 0.65 17.55
C CYS A 79 -12.23 1.54 17.50
N ASP A 80 -12.23 2.60 18.31
CA ASP A 80 -13.29 3.61 18.28
C ASP A 80 -13.00 4.65 17.20
N VAL A 81 -14.05 5.10 16.51
CA VAL A 81 -13.96 6.12 15.46
C VAL A 81 -13.26 7.37 16.00
N GLY A 82 -12.24 7.85 15.30
CA GLY A 82 -11.48 9.04 15.67
C GLY A 82 -10.47 8.84 16.79
N SER A 83 -10.38 7.63 17.36
CA SER A 83 -9.42 7.33 18.42
C SER A 83 -7.98 7.27 17.90
N LYS A 84 -7.02 7.38 18.82
CA LYS A 84 -5.61 7.20 18.47
C LYS A 84 -5.33 5.78 17.95
N ALA A 85 -6.03 4.77 18.47
CA ALA A 85 -5.91 3.40 18.01
C ALA A 85 -6.33 3.25 16.55
N CYS A 86 -7.45 3.88 16.14
CA CYS A 86 -7.89 3.91 14.76
C CYS A 86 -6.90 4.66 13.87
N GLN A 87 -6.38 5.78 14.33
CA GLN A 87 -5.37 6.54 13.58
C GLN A 87 -4.10 5.71 13.36
N PHE A 88 -3.67 4.96 14.37
CA PHE A 88 -2.52 4.07 14.25
C PHE A 88 -2.79 2.96 13.21
N ALA A 89 -3.96 2.34 13.25
CA ALA A 89 -4.32 1.29 12.28
C ALA A 89 -4.36 1.84 10.85
N GLU A 90 -4.91 3.02 10.67
CA GLU A 90 -4.96 3.69 9.37
C GLU A 90 -3.56 4.05 8.87
N ALA A 91 -2.71 4.58 9.75
CA ALA A 91 -1.33 4.91 9.41
C ALA A 91 -0.53 3.64 9.03
N TYR A 92 -0.77 2.54 9.74
CA TYR A 92 -0.12 1.26 9.45
C TYR A 92 -0.48 0.77 8.04
N VAL A 93 -1.76 0.85 7.65
CA VAL A 93 -2.20 0.45 6.32
C VAL A 93 -1.52 1.29 5.24
N ILE A 94 -1.46 2.60 5.42
CA ILE A 94 -0.80 3.50 4.46
C ILE A 94 0.69 3.16 4.36
N ALA A 95 1.36 2.98 5.49
CA ALA A 95 2.78 2.65 5.51
C ALA A 95 3.07 1.29 4.85
N HIS A 96 2.18 0.31 5.02
CA HIS A 96 2.30 -1.00 4.39
C HIS A 96 2.25 -0.87 2.86
N GLU A 97 1.33 -0.08 2.33
CA GLU A 97 1.22 0.14 0.89
C GLU A 97 2.42 0.93 0.34
N VAL A 98 2.93 1.90 1.09
CA VAL A 98 4.18 2.60 0.73
C VAL A 98 5.36 1.62 0.72
N GLY A 99 5.36 0.63 1.61
CA GLY A 99 6.36 -0.45 1.61
C GLY A 99 6.39 -1.21 0.30
N HIS A 100 5.24 -1.52 -0.28
CA HIS A 100 5.16 -2.14 -1.60
C HIS A 100 5.74 -1.23 -2.70
N HIS A 101 5.49 0.08 -2.59
CA HIS A 101 6.08 1.04 -3.52
C HIS A 101 7.61 1.02 -3.45
N VAL A 102 8.17 0.97 -2.23
CA VAL A 102 9.62 0.85 -2.04
C VAL A 102 10.15 -0.44 -2.64
N GLN A 103 9.47 -1.57 -2.41
CA GLN A 103 9.81 -2.85 -3.03
C GLN A 103 9.82 -2.76 -4.56
N ASN A 104 8.85 -2.03 -5.14
CA ASN A 104 8.79 -1.81 -6.58
C ASN A 104 10.00 -1.00 -7.07
N LEU A 105 10.33 0.10 -6.40
CA LEU A 105 11.46 0.96 -6.77
C LEU A 105 12.80 0.21 -6.69
N LEU A 106 12.95 -0.70 -5.73
CA LEU A 106 14.15 -1.51 -5.55
C LEU A 106 14.19 -2.73 -6.48
N GLY A 107 13.17 -2.95 -7.29
CA GLY A 107 13.10 -4.09 -8.21
C GLY A 107 12.67 -5.40 -7.55
N ILE A 108 12.30 -5.38 -6.27
CA ILE A 108 11.88 -6.58 -5.54
C ILE A 108 10.54 -7.10 -6.05
N LEU A 109 9.55 -6.22 -6.26
CA LEU A 109 8.23 -6.64 -6.75
C LEU A 109 8.29 -7.26 -8.15
N PRO A 110 8.97 -6.66 -9.15
CA PRO A 110 9.09 -7.29 -10.45
C PRO A 110 9.76 -8.66 -10.39
N LYS A 111 10.80 -8.83 -9.57
CA LYS A 111 11.45 -10.12 -9.38
C LYS A 111 10.54 -11.14 -8.72
N ALA A 112 9.77 -10.73 -7.70
CA ALA A 112 8.82 -11.60 -7.03
C ALA A 112 7.72 -12.05 -7.98
N GLN A 113 7.19 -11.15 -8.80
CA GLN A 113 6.17 -11.47 -9.81
C GLN A 113 6.70 -12.46 -10.85
N GLN A 114 7.94 -12.29 -11.30
CA GLN A 114 8.60 -13.24 -12.18
C GLN A 114 8.72 -14.62 -11.54
N ALA A 115 9.16 -14.66 -10.27
CA ALA A 115 9.32 -15.91 -9.53
C ALA A 115 7.96 -16.61 -9.33
N GLN A 116 6.89 -15.84 -9.06
CA GLN A 116 5.54 -16.39 -8.93
C GLN A 116 5.06 -17.02 -10.24
N ARG A 117 5.30 -16.35 -11.37
CA ARG A 117 4.93 -16.88 -12.68
C ARG A 117 5.72 -18.14 -13.06
N ALA A 118 6.98 -18.21 -12.62
CA ALA A 118 7.85 -19.37 -12.86
C ALA A 118 7.63 -20.51 -11.84
N ALA A 119 6.85 -20.30 -10.78
CA ALA A 119 6.64 -21.31 -9.76
C ALA A 119 5.86 -22.51 -10.33
N ASP A 120 6.30 -23.72 -9.95
CA ASP A 120 5.70 -24.97 -10.44
C ASP A 120 4.33 -25.26 -9.81
N SER A 121 3.98 -24.54 -8.75
CA SER A 121 2.73 -24.78 -8.02
C SER A 121 2.17 -23.47 -7.47
N LYS A 122 0.86 -23.48 -7.20
CA LYS A 122 0.18 -22.38 -6.51
C LYS A 122 0.76 -22.16 -5.10
N ALA A 123 1.13 -23.23 -4.42
CA ALA A 123 1.74 -23.15 -3.09
C ALA A 123 3.08 -22.41 -3.13
N GLY A 124 3.91 -22.68 -4.14
CA GLY A 124 5.18 -21.96 -4.33
C GLY A 124 4.96 -20.47 -4.59
N ALA A 125 4.01 -20.13 -5.46
CA ALA A 125 3.65 -18.73 -5.74
C ALA A 125 3.14 -18.01 -4.49
N ASN A 126 2.30 -18.68 -3.69
CA ASN A 126 1.77 -18.13 -2.44
C ASN A 126 2.87 -17.91 -1.40
N HIS A 127 3.87 -18.79 -1.34
CA HIS A 127 5.02 -18.62 -0.45
C HIS A 127 5.79 -17.34 -0.78
N ILE A 128 6.00 -17.06 -2.06
CA ILE A 128 6.65 -15.83 -2.51
C ILE A 128 5.81 -14.61 -2.13
N GLN A 129 4.49 -14.69 -2.28
CA GLN A 129 3.60 -13.59 -1.89
C GLN A 129 3.69 -13.31 -0.39
N VAL A 130 3.75 -14.33 0.45
CA VAL A 130 3.92 -14.16 1.90
C VAL A 130 5.22 -13.41 2.19
N GLN A 131 6.31 -13.76 1.52
CA GLN A 131 7.60 -13.08 1.69
C GLN A 131 7.52 -11.60 1.30
N VAL A 132 6.79 -11.26 0.24
CA VAL A 132 6.58 -9.88 -0.19
C VAL A 132 5.82 -9.09 0.87
N GLU A 133 4.81 -9.70 1.50
CA GLU A 133 3.97 -9.04 2.51
C GLU A 133 4.68 -8.87 3.86
N LEU A 134 5.66 -9.70 4.16
CA LEU A 134 6.41 -9.59 5.41
C LEU A 134 7.47 -8.50 5.36
#